data_0ce84c60f47a5ad74b793a42530a8b76
#
_entry.id   0ce84c60f47a5ad74b793a42530a8b76
#
_cell.length_a   1.000
_cell.length_b   1.000
_cell.length_c   1.000
_cell.angle_alpha   90.00
_cell.angle_beta   90.00
_cell.angle_gamma   90.00
#
_symmetry.space_group_name_H-M   'P 1'
#
loop_
_entity.id
_entity.type
_entity.pdbx_description
1 polymer ?
#
loop_
_entity_poly.entity_id
_entity_poly.type
_entity_poly.pdbx_seq_one_letter_code
_entity_poly.pdbx_strand_id
1 'polypeptide(L)'
;DVTANGATITVGFSPAGISANVDNAVQQSLEVIRQRVDQVGVSEPTIQRIGANRVLVQLPGAQDPSRLRELLGSTAKMSFHMLAPNNQPGPGVTMLKDDEGRSYPVLDRVEISGDRLSDARVSFDPNTHEPIVSFRFDSAGATRFADITRQNVGNPFAIVLDDKVLSAPVIREPITGGSGQISGNFSADSATTLAAMLRAGALPAKLTVIEERTVGADLGADAIKMGIYSGIVGFALV
;
A
#
# COMPACT_ATOMS: atom_id res chain seq x y z
N ASP A 1 15.57 15.99 -22.58
CA ASP A 1 16.29 15.97 -23.88
C ASP A 1 15.31 15.69 -25.01
N VAL A 2 15.41 16.48 -26.07
CA VAL A 2 14.62 16.31 -27.29
C VAL A 2 15.60 16.14 -28.45
N THR A 3 15.48 15.03 -29.18
CA THR A 3 16.26 14.77 -30.38
C THR A 3 15.32 14.64 -31.57
N ALA A 4 15.62 15.34 -32.68
CA ALA A 4 14.88 15.25 -33.93
C ALA A 4 15.74 14.54 -34.97
N ASN A 5 15.18 13.50 -35.60
CA ASN A 5 15.81 12.77 -36.69
C ASN A 5 14.80 12.62 -37.82
N GLY A 6 14.90 13.49 -38.82
CA GLY A 6 13.95 13.61 -39.92
C GLY A 6 12.57 13.99 -39.40
N ALA A 7 11.53 13.18 -39.69
CA ALA A 7 10.15 13.39 -39.25
C ALA A 7 9.84 12.82 -37.83
N THR A 8 10.83 12.24 -37.16
CA THR A 8 10.63 11.62 -35.84
C THR A 8 11.26 12.53 -34.77
N ILE A 9 10.46 12.89 -33.77
CA ILE A 9 10.90 13.59 -32.56
C ILE A 9 10.91 12.59 -31.42
N THR A 10 12.10 12.36 -30.84
CA THR A 10 12.27 11.52 -29.64
C THR A 10 12.44 12.43 -28.43
N VAL A 11 11.56 12.25 -27.44
CA VAL A 11 11.60 12.98 -26.17
C VAL A 11 12.02 12.01 -25.09
N GLY A 12 13.09 12.31 -24.36
CA GLY A 12 13.59 11.50 -23.27
C GLY A 12 14.02 12.36 -22.08
N PHE A 13 14.10 11.76 -20.91
CA PHE A 13 14.66 12.45 -19.75
C PHE A 13 16.17 12.63 -19.91
N SER A 14 16.66 13.80 -19.51
CA SER A 14 18.10 14.00 -19.35
C SER A 14 18.64 13.19 -18.17
N PRO A 15 19.93 12.83 -18.12
CA PRO A 15 20.53 12.19 -16.96
C PRO A 15 20.29 12.94 -15.65
N ALA A 16 20.34 14.27 -15.68
CA ALA A 16 20.02 15.11 -14.53
C ALA A 16 18.53 15.01 -14.15
N GLY A 17 17.62 14.95 -15.13
CA GLY A 17 16.20 14.78 -14.91
C GLY A 17 15.87 13.40 -14.31
N ILE A 18 16.55 12.35 -14.77
CA ILE A 18 16.42 11.01 -14.19
C ILE A 18 16.87 11.02 -12.73
N SER A 19 18.04 11.60 -12.43
CA SER A 19 18.57 11.70 -11.07
C SER A 19 17.60 12.44 -10.14
N ALA A 20 17.09 13.59 -10.57
CA ALA A 20 16.14 14.38 -9.80
C ALA A 20 14.83 13.60 -9.54
N ASN A 21 14.32 12.85 -10.51
CA ASN A 21 13.13 12.03 -10.34
C ASN A 21 13.37 10.87 -9.35
N VAL A 22 14.54 10.22 -9.40
CA VAL A 22 14.92 9.17 -8.43
C VAL A 22 15.04 9.77 -7.03
N ASP A 23 15.68 10.92 -6.88
CA ASP A 23 15.81 11.59 -5.59
C ASP A 23 14.44 11.93 -4.99
N ASN A 24 13.53 12.49 -5.78
CA ASN A 24 12.16 12.79 -5.34
C ASN A 24 11.41 11.52 -4.97
N ALA A 25 11.49 10.46 -5.77
CA ALA A 25 10.83 9.20 -5.50
C ALA A 25 11.34 8.56 -4.19
N VAL A 26 12.66 8.60 -3.94
CA VAL A 26 13.24 8.08 -2.69
C VAL A 26 12.78 8.90 -1.48
N GLN A 27 12.75 10.24 -1.58
CA GLN A 27 12.28 11.10 -0.49
C GLN A 27 10.81 10.85 -0.16
N GLN A 28 9.94 10.77 -1.16
CA GLN A 28 8.54 10.43 -0.97
C GLN A 28 8.37 9.02 -0.40
N SER A 29 9.17 8.06 -0.86
CA SER A 29 9.13 6.69 -0.33
C SER A 29 9.51 6.64 1.15
N LEU A 30 10.52 7.41 1.58
CA LEU A 30 10.91 7.51 3.00
C LEU A 30 9.76 8.00 3.87
N GLU A 31 9.01 9.01 3.41
CA GLU A 31 7.86 9.55 4.13
C GLU A 31 6.73 8.52 4.24
N VAL A 32 6.37 7.88 3.12
CA VAL A 32 5.33 6.85 3.10
C VAL A 32 5.73 5.65 3.95
N ILE A 33 7.01 5.18 3.89
CA ILE A 33 7.51 4.09 4.72
C ILE A 33 7.38 4.45 6.21
N ARG A 34 7.77 5.67 6.61
CA ARG A 34 7.64 6.12 7.99
C ARG A 34 6.20 6.09 8.45
N GLN A 35 5.28 6.66 7.67
CA GLN A 35 3.86 6.64 7.98
C GLN A 35 3.29 5.22 8.10
N ARG A 36 3.69 4.30 7.22
CA ARG A 36 3.27 2.90 7.30
C ARG A 36 3.77 2.20 8.55
N VAL A 37 5.04 2.40 8.90
CA VAL A 37 5.65 1.80 10.10
C VAL A 37 5.04 2.35 11.38
N ASP A 38 4.79 3.67 11.44
CA ASP A 38 4.13 4.31 12.58
C ASP A 38 2.71 3.76 12.80
N GLN A 39 1.99 3.40 11.72
CA GLN A 39 0.63 2.84 11.80
C GLN A 39 0.59 1.42 12.41
N VAL A 40 1.65 0.65 12.31
CA VAL A 40 1.75 -0.70 12.92
C VAL A 40 2.34 -0.67 14.34
N GLY A 41 2.67 0.51 14.86
CA GLY A 41 3.06 0.69 16.25
C GLY A 41 4.45 0.16 16.60
N VAL A 42 5.37 0.13 15.64
CA VAL A 42 6.78 -0.19 15.90
C VAL A 42 7.44 0.97 16.62
N SER A 43 8.06 0.70 17.76
CA SER A 43 8.75 1.73 18.55
C SER A 43 10.11 2.07 17.94
N GLU A 44 10.40 3.35 17.82
CA GLU A 44 11.70 3.91 17.41
C GLU A 44 12.29 3.32 16.12
N PRO A 45 11.54 3.32 14.99
CA PRO A 45 12.08 2.81 13.74
C PRO A 45 13.22 3.70 13.24
N THR A 46 14.28 3.09 12.72
CA THR A 46 15.32 3.82 11.96
C THR A 46 15.05 3.69 10.48
N ILE A 47 14.73 4.78 9.81
CA ILE A 47 14.44 4.82 8.38
C ILE A 47 15.33 5.88 7.74
N GLN A 48 16.27 5.44 6.89
CA GLN A 48 17.26 6.33 6.28
C GLN A 48 17.61 5.93 4.87
N ARG A 49 17.98 6.90 4.05
CA ARG A 49 18.50 6.68 2.70
C ARG A 49 19.94 6.17 2.75
N ILE A 50 20.26 5.19 1.92
CA ILE A 50 21.62 4.70 1.69
C ILE A 50 21.95 4.81 0.21
N GLY A 51 22.92 5.67 -0.14
CA GLY A 51 23.30 5.92 -1.52
C GLY A 51 22.20 6.59 -2.34
N ALA A 52 22.13 6.28 -3.63
CA ALA A 52 21.24 6.98 -4.56
C ALA A 52 19.79 6.48 -4.50
N ASN A 53 19.57 5.17 -4.40
CA ASN A 53 18.26 4.52 -4.62
C ASN A 53 17.94 3.41 -3.61
N ARG A 54 18.56 3.41 -2.43
CA ARG A 54 18.31 2.43 -1.39
C ARG A 54 17.81 3.08 -0.12
N VAL A 55 16.99 2.34 0.63
CA VAL A 55 16.48 2.72 1.94
C VAL A 55 16.80 1.62 2.93
N LEU A 56 17.37 1.99 4.07
CA LEU A 56 17.51 1.12 5.22
C LEU A 56 16.32 1.33 6.14
N VAL A 57 15.71 0.23 6.54
CA VAL A 57 14.62 0.20 7.52
C VAL A 57 15.02 -0.75 8.64
N GLN A 58 15.15 -0.23 9.85
CA GLN A 58 15.42 -1.03 11.04
C GLN A 58 14.22 -0.89 11.99
N LEU A 59 13.66 -2.01 12.39
CA LEU A 59 12.42 -2.09 13.15
C LEU A 59 12.67 -2.91 14.43
N PRO A 60 13.13 -2.26 15.50
CA PRO A 60 13.38 -2.96 16.77
C PRO A 60 12.09 -3.56 17.32
N GLY A 61 12.17 -4.80 17.81
CA GLY A 61 11.02 -5.48 18.43
C GLY A 61 9.91 -5.90 17.49
N ALA A 62 10.12 -5.82 16.16
CA ALA A 62 9.15 -6.30 15.19
C ALA A 62 8.97 -7.82 15.32
N GLN A 63 7.74 -8.26 15.60
CA GLN A 63 7.43 -9.67 15.84
C GLN A 63 7.09 -10.45 14.58
N ASP A 64 6.61 -9.77 13.53
CA ASP A 64 6.19 -10.39 12.26
C ASP A 64 6.89 -9.77 11.04
N PRO A 65 8.02 -10.36 10.62
CA PRO A 65 8.71 -9.91 9.40
C PRO A 65 7.88 -10.05 8.12
N SER A 66 6.95 -11.01 8.06
CA SER A 66 6.13 -11.24 6.86
C SER A 66 5.14 -10.10 6.63
N ARG A 67 4.49 -9.66 7.70
CA ARG A 67 3.58 -8.50 7.69
C ARG A 67 4.31 -7.20 7.29
N LEU A 68 5.53 -7.01 7.80
CA LEU A 68 6.35 -5.85 7.43
C LEU A 68 6.78 -5.89 5.96
N ARG A 69 7.09 -7.07 5.44
CA ARG A 69 7.43 -7.24 4.02
C ARG A 69 6.24 -6.92 3.13
N GLU A 70 5.03 -7.35 3.48
CA GLU A 70 3.81 -6.99 2.77
C GLU A 70 3.54 -5.48 2.81
N LEU A 71 3.62 -4.89 4.01
CA LEU A 71 3.40 -3.46 4.23
C LEU A 71 4.35 -2.56 3.41
N LEU A 72 5.62 -2.97 3.29
CA LEU A 72 6.65 -2.20 2.60
C LEU A 72 6.79 -2.55 1.12
N GLY A 73 6.43 -3.77 0.72
CA GLY A 73 6.57 -4.27 -0.66
C GLY A 73 5.44 -3.86 -1.60
N SER A 74 4.24 -3.61 -1.06
CA SER A 74 3.09 -3.13 -1.85
C SER A 74 3.24 -1.65 -2.15
N THR A 75 2.96 -1.23 -3.40
CA THR A 75 2.89 0.21 -3.73
C THR A 75 1.66 0.86 -3.12
N ALA A 76 0.62 0.07 -2.83
CA ALA A 76 -0.69 0.52 -2.35
C ALA A 76 -1.34 1.58 -3.27
N LYS A 77 -1.09 1.45 -4.57
CA LYS A 77 -1.73 2.30 -5.58
C LYS A 77 -3.18 1.86 -5.74
N MET A 78 -4.06 2.55 -5.03
CA MET A 78 -5.48 2.30 -5.11
C MET A 78 -6.13 3.12 -6.23
N SER A 79 -7.09 2.52 -6.93
CA SER A 79 -7.88 3.18 -7.96
C SER A 79 -9.28 2.57 -8.04
N PHE A 80 -10.20 3.37 -8.49
CA PHE A 80 -11.61 3.00 -8.64
C PHE A 80 -11.99 3.04 -10.11
N HIS A 81 -12.64 1.99 -10.59
CA HIS A 81 -12.97 1.81 -12.00
C HIS A 81 -14.38 1.27 -12.18
N MET A 82 -15.00 1.57 -13.31
CA MET A 82 -16.18 0.84 -13.76
C MET A 82 -15.75 -0.48 -14.39
N LEU A 83 -16.60 -1.49 -14.35
CA LEU A 83 -16.42 -2.70 -15.15
C LEU A 83 -17.00 -2.50 -16.56
N ALA A 84 -16.42 -3.21 -17.52
CA ALA A 84 -16.91 -3.18 -18.88
C ALA A 84 -18.34 -3.75 -18.95
N PRO A 85 -19.24 -3.13 -19.72
CA PRO A 85 -20.56 -3.68 -19.96
C PRO A 85 -20.45 -5.07 -20.62
N ASN A 86 -21.35 -5.98 -20.25
CA ASN A 86 -21.40 -7.35 -20.74
C ASN A 86 -20.22 -8.27 -20.36
N ASN A 87 -19.38 -7.83 -19.45
CA ASN A 87 -18.25 -8.63 -18.93
C ASN A 87 -17.28 -9.14 -20.02
N GLN A 88 -17.10 -8.36 -21.11
CA GLN A 88 -16.27 -8.75 -22.26
C GLN A 88 -15.01 -7.90 -22.36
N PRO A 89 -13.86 -8.53 -22.71
CA PRO A 89 -12.65 -7.80 -23.05
C PRO A 89 -12.85 -6.98 -24.33
N GLY A 90 -12.22 -5.79 -24.38
CA GLY A 90 -12.30 -4.90 -25.52
C GLY A 90 -11.27 -3.79 -25.45
N PRO A 91 -11.24 -2.86 -26.42
CA PRO A 91 -10.37 -1.68 -26.35
C PRO A 91 -10.64 -0.87 -25.08
N GLY A 92 -9.60 -0.50 -24.35
CA GLY A 92 -9.72 0.25 -23.10
C GLY A 92 -10.23 -0.58 -21.90
N VAL A 93 -10.08 -1.92 -21.97
CA VAL A 93 -10.45 -2.86 -20.91
C VAL A 93 -9.27 -3.74 -20.56
N THR A 94 -8.88 -3.75 -19.31
CA THR A 94 -7.86 -4.64 -18.77
C THR A 94 -8.50 -5.74 -17.92
N MET A 95 -8.10 -6.99 -18.16
CA MET A 95 -8.56 -8.12 -17.36
C MET A 95 -7.73 -8.21 -16.08
N LEU A 96 -8.29 -7.80 -14.96
CA LEU A 96 -7.66 -7.90 -13.64
C LEU A 96 -8.23 -9.08 -12.86
N LYS A 97 -7.45 -9.62 -11.92
CA LYS A 97 -7.86 -10.74 -11.07
C LYS A 97 -8.01 -10.30 -9.63
N ASP A 98 -8.87 -11.01 -8.90
CA ASP A 98 -8.91 -10.94 -7.43
C ASP A 98 -8.02 -12.02 -6.79
N ASP A 99 -8.04 -12.09 -5.45
CA ASP A 99 -7.28 -13.07 -4.67
C ASP A 99 -7.73 -14.52 -4.89
N GLU A 100 -8.97 -14.71 -5.34
CA GLU A 100 -9.54 -16.04 -5.64
C GLU A 100 -9.30 -16.46 -7.08
N GLY A 101 -8.62 -15.62 -7.89
CA GLY A 101 -8.31 -15.88 -9.30
C GLY A 101 -9.47 -15.57 -10.27
N ARG A 102 -10.57 -14.98 -9.80
CA ARG A 102 -11.67 -14.53 -10.67
C ARG A 102 -11.21 -13.34 -11.48
N SER A 103 -11.55 -13.32 -12.76
CA SER A 103 -11.16 -12.25 -13.70
C SER A 103 -12.29 -11.24 -13.87
N TYR A 104 -11.92 -9.97 -13.83
CA TYR A 104 -12.83 -8.82 -13.99
C TYR A 104 -12.39 -7.96 -15.16
N PRO A 105 -13.27 -7.66 -16.12
CA PRO A 105 -12.98 -6.72 -17.22
C PRO A 105 -13.13 -5.28 -16.72
N VAL A 106 -12.03 -4.73 -16.27
CA VAL A 106 -11.95 -3.38 -15.68
C VAL A 106 -11.70 -2.35 -16.79
N LEU A 107 -12.46 -1.27 -16.83
CA LEU A 107 -12.18 -0.15 -17.74
C LEU A 107 -10.88 0.53 -17.33
N ASP A 108 -9.99 0.82 -18.28
CA ASP A 108 -8.68 1.45 -18.04
C ASP A 108 -8.83 2.85 -17.44
N ARG A 109 -9.98 3.48 -17.67
CA ARG A 109 -10.28 4.79 -17.12
C ARG A 109 -10.40 4.74 -15.60
N VAL A 110 -9.50 5.43 -14.92
CA VAL A 110 -9.58 5.67 -13.49
C VAL A 110 -10.69 6.69 -13.20
N GLU A 111 -11.72 6.29 -12.50
CA GLU A 111 -12.81 7.18 -12.10
C GLU A 111 -12.45 8.02 -10.88
N ILE A 112 -11.79 7.40 -9.89
CA ILE A 112 -11.25 8.07 -8.71
C ILE A 112 -9.89 7.44 -8.40
N SER A 113 -8.89 8.26 -8.12
CA SER A 113 -7.58 7.82 -7.68
C SER A 113 -7.50 7.74 -6.14
N GLY A 114 -6.70 6.83 -5.63
CA GLY A 114 -6.53 6.60 -4.19
C GLY A 114 -5.89 7.76 -3.42
N ASP A 115 -5.23 8.70 -4.11
CA ASP A 115 -4.73 9.94 -3.52
C ASP A 115 -5.85 10.88 -3.01
N ARG A 116 -7.10 10.61 -3.39
CA ARG A 116 -8.30 11.29 -2.87
C ARG A 116 -8.81 10.69 -1.56
N LEU A 117 -8.21 9.61 -1.05
CA LEU A 117 -8.55 9.09 0.26
C LEU A 117 -8.02 10.03 1.34
N SER A 118 -8.89 10.39 2.28
CA SER A 118 -8.52 11.17 3.47
C SER A 118 -8.34 10.31 4.70
N ASP A 119 -8.97 9.11 4.74
CA ASP A 119 -8.90 8.19 5.86
C ASP A 119 -9.26 6.77 5.44
N ALA A 120 -8.71 5.79 6.16
CA ALA A 120 -9.08 4.38 6.04
C ALA A 120 -8.95 3.68 7.40
N ARG A 121 -9.95 2.88 7.79
CA ARG A 121 -10.01 2.23 9.11
C ARG A 121 -10.54 0.80 9.00
N VAL A 122 -10.06 -0.06 9.86
CA VAL A 122 -10.70 -1.36 10.08
C VAL A 122 -12.05 -1.15 10.74
N SER A 123 -13.04 -1.85 10.26
CA SER A 123 -14.39 -1.93 10.81
C SER A 123 -14.86 -3.39 10.71
N PHE A 124 -16.05 -3.67 11.23
CA PHE A 124 -16.68 -4.99 11.10
C PHE A 124 -18.02 -4.82 10.43
N ASP A 125 -18.35 -5.72 9.51
CA ASP A 125 -19.65 -5.76 8.90
C ASP A 125 -20.71 -6.04 9.99
N PRO A 126 -21.77 -5.24 10.09
CA PRO A 126 -22.76 -5.41 11.16
C PRO A 126 -23.55 -6.70 11.08
N ASN A 127 -23.62 -7.36 9.93
CA ASN A 127 -24.39 -8.57 9.71
C ASN A 127 -23.52 -9.84 9.80
N THR A 128 -22.33 -9.82 9.16
CA THR A 128 -21.44 -11.00 9.09
C THR A 128 -20.37 -10.99 10.17
N HIS A 129 -20.11 -9.83 10.81
CA HIS A 129 -19.02 -9.60 11.77
C HIS A 129 -17.62 -9.82 11.16
N GLU A 130 -17.53 -9.88 9.86
CA GLU A 130 -16.25 -9.99 9.14
C GLU A 130 -15.49 -8.68 9.14
N PRO A 131 -14.15 -8.71 9.21
CA PRO A 131 -13.33 -7.51 9.09
C PRO A 131 -13.50 -6.88 7.70
N ILE A 132 -13.73 -5.59 7.67
CA ILE A 132 -13.81 -4.77 6.46
C ILE A 132 -12.94 -3.53 6.62
N VAL A 133 -12.58 -2.88 5.52
CA VAL A 133 -11.89 -1.59 5.55
C VAL A 133 -12.85 -0.50 5.11
N SER A 134 -13.23 0.36 6.05
CA SER A 134 -14.00 1.57 5.77
C SER A 134 -13.05 2.68 5.34
N PHE A 135 -13.41 3.41 4.28
CA PHE A 135 -12.63 4.53 3.77
C PHE A 135 -13.47 5.79 3.62
N ARG A 136 -12.79 6.92 3.57
CA ARG A 136 -13.39 8.23 3.31
C ARG A 136 -12.55 9.01 2.30
N PHE A 137 -13.20 9.65 1.37
CA PHE A 137 -12.59 10.59 0.44
C PHE A 137 -12.43 11.99 1.04
N ASP A 138 -11.54 12.78 0.46
CA ASP A 138 -11.52 14.24 0.62
C ASP A 138 -12.76 14.88 -0.05
N SER A 139 -12.93 16.18 0.07
CA SER A 139 -14.11 16.88 -0.47
C SER A 139 -14.25 16.74 -1.99
N ALA A 140 -13.14 16.76 -2.72
CA ALA A 140 -13.15 16.63 -4.18
C ALA A 140 -13.47 15.19 -4.60
N GLY A 141 -12.87 14.19 -3.93
CA GLY A 141 -13.17 12.77 -4.13
C GLY A 141 -14.61 12.42 -3.76
N ALA A 142 -15.15 12.98 -2.66
CA ALA A 142 -16.53 12.78 -2.24
C ALA A 142 -17.53 13.31 -3.28
N THR A 143 -17.29 14.50 -3.83
CA THR A 143 -18.13 15.07 -4.91
C THR A 143 -18.08 14.18 -6.14
N ARG A 144 -16.89 13.78 -6.58
CA ARG A 144 -16.71 12.89 -7.73
C ARG A 144 -17.38 11.54 -7.50
N PHE A 145 -17.25 10.95 -6.30
CA PHE A 145 -17.87 9.68 -5.94
C PHE A 145 -19.40 9.75 -5.97
N ALA A 146 -19.98 10.84 -5.46
CA ALA A 146 -21.41 11.09 -5.51
C ALA A 146 -21.92 11.17 -6.96
N ASP A 147 -21.20 11.85 -7.85
CA ASP A 147 -21.59 11.98 -9.25
C ASP A 147 -21.50 10.65 -10.00
N ILE A 148 -20.41 9.90 -9.81
CA ILE A 148 -20.22 8.58 -10.41
C ILE A 148 -21.31 7.61 -9.95
N THR A 149 -21.54 7.53 -8.64
CA THR A 149 -22.53 6.58 -8.09
C THR A 149 -23.96 6.94 -8.50
N ARG A 150 -24.28 8.23 -8.66
CA ARG A 150 -25.59 8.68 -9.18
C ARG A 150 -25.82 8.27 -10.63
N GLN A 151 -24.77 8.36 -11.47
CA GLN A 151 -24.86 8.04 -12.90
C GLN A 151 -24.81 6.54 -13.19
N ASN A 152 -24.34 5.74 -12.26
CA ASN A 152 -24.03 4.33 -12.47
C ASN A 152 -24.74 3.38 -11.48
N VAL A 153 -25.93 3.76 -11.01
CA VAL A 153 -26.76 2.87 -10.18
C VAL A 153 -27.08 1.60 -10.95
N GLY A 154 -26.92 0.44 -10.32
CA GLY A 154 -27.10 -0.88 -10.92
C GLY A 154 -25.83 -1.46 -11.55
N ASN A 155 -24.77 -0.68 -11.73
CA ASN A 155 -23.51 -1.13 -12.32
C ASN A 155 -22.47 -1.50 -11.25
N PRO A 156 -21.59 -2.47 -11.53
CA PRO A 156 -20.51 -2.81 -10.61
C PRO A 156 -19.37 -1.78 -10.68
N PHE A 157 -18.78 -1.49 -9.51
CA PHE A 157 -17.71 -0.52 -9.32
C PHE A 157 -16.51 -1.19 -8.66
N ALA A 158 -15.45 -1.40 -9.44
CA ALA A 158 -14.27 -2.11 -8.98
C ALA A 158 -13.35 -1.22 -8.15
N ILE A 159 -12.87 -1.77 -7.03
CA ILE A 159 -11.82 -1.23 -6.20
C ILE A 159 -10.57 -2.03 -6.50
N VAL A 160 -9.56 -1.37 -7.06
CA VAL A 160 -8.31 -1.98 -7.53
C VAL A 160 -7.15 -1.48 -6.68
N LEU A 161 -6.28 -2.39 -6.27
CA LEU A 161 -5.04 -2.11 -5.55
C LEU A 161 -3.89 -2.84 -6.23
N ASP A 162 -2.88 -2.10 -6.69
CA ASP A 162 -1.68 -2.68 -7.36
C ASP A 162 -2.05 -3.68 -8.49
N ASP A 163 -2.99 -3.26 -9.38
CA ASP A 163 -3.50 -4.06 -10.51
C ASP A 163 -4.29 -5.32 -10.11
N LYS A 164 -4.77 -5.40 -8.88
CA LYS A 164 -5.58 -6.49 -8.35
C LYS A 164 -6.94 -5.98 -7.88
N VAL A 165 -8.00 -6.68 -8.21
CA VAL A 165 -9.35 -6.32 -7.75
C VAL A 165 -9.52 -6.78 -6.30
N LEU A 166 -9.73 -5.81 -5.39
CA LEU A 166 -10.06 -6.12 -4.00
C LEU A 166 -11.54 -6.48 -3.83
N SER A 167 -12.41 -5.69 -4.47
CA SER A 167 -13.84 -5.96 -4.54
C SER A 167 -14.49 -5.22 -5.70
N ALA A 168 -15.66 -5.68 -6.14
CA ALA A 168 -16.42 -5.06 -7.22
C ALA A 168 -17.93 -5.04 -6.86
N PRO A 169 -18.34 -4.26 -5.84
CA PRO A 169 -19.73 -4.16 -5.44
C PRO A 169 -20.59 -3.49 -6.51
N VAL A 170 -21.86 -3.87 -6.56
CA VAL A 170 -22.86 -3.15 -7.38
C VAL A 170 -23.31 -1.90 -6.64
N ILE A 171 -23.31 -0.77 -7.32
CA ILE A 171 -23.84 0.49 -6.80
C ILE A 171 -25.37 0.36 -6.66
N ARG A 172 -25.88 0.31 -5.43
CA ARG A 172 -27.31 0.15 -5.15
C ARG A 172 -28.06 1.47 -5.17
N GLU A 173 -27.41 2.53 -4.73
CA GLU A 173 -27.95 3.89 -4.60
C GLU A 173 -26.83 4.93 -4.72
N PRO A 174 -27.13 6.20 -4.99
CA PRO A 174 -26.13 7.26 -4.96
C PRO A 174 -25.50 7.43 -3.58
N ILE A 175 -24.17 7.44 -3.53
CA ILE A 175 -23.41 7.56 -2.28
C ILE A 175 -22.90 9.00 -2.14
N THR A 176 -23.65 9.81 -1.40
CA THR A 176 -23.34 11.26 -1.24
C THR A 176 -22.42 11.57 -0.06
N GLY A 177 -22.24 10.62 0.85
CA GLY A 177 -21.44 10.81 2.08
C GLY A 177 -19.93 10.74 1.89
N GLY A 178 -19.44 10.44 0.68
CA GLY A 178 -18.00 10.36 0.36
C GLY A 178 -17.25 9.26 1.12
N SER A 179 -17.94 8.25 1.62
CA SER A 179 -17.36 7.10 2.30
C SER A 179 -17.85 5.79 1.70
N GLY A 180 -17.05 4.75 1.82
CA GLY A 180 -17.38 3.41 1.35
C GLY A 180 -16.68 2.35 2.20
N GLN A 181 -16.91 1.11 1.82
CA GLN A 181 -16.36 -0.06 2.49
C GLN A 181 -15.75 -1.01 1.45
N ILE A 182 -14.61 -1.57 1.80
CA ILE A 182 -13.96 -2.65 1.06
C ILE A 182 -14.24 -3.92 1.84
N SER A 183 -15.02 -4.80 1.25
CA SER A 183 -15.29 -6.15 1.77
C SER A 183 -14.47 -7.17 0.98
N GLY A 184 -14.07 -8.24 1.65
CA GLY A 184 -13.29 -9.33 1.07
C GLY A 184 -12.99 -10.35 2.16
N ASN A 185 -12.25 -11.41 1.83
CA ASN A 185 -11.81 -12.41 2.81
C ASN A 185 -10.67 -11.89 3.69
N PHE A 186 -10.90 -10.79 4.42
CA PHE A 186 -9.87 -10.20 5.29
C PHE A 186 -9.83 -10.89 6.65
N SER A 187 -8.62 -11.18 7.12
CA SER A 187 -8.37 -11.34 8.54
C SER A 187 -8.28 -9.97 9.23
N ALA A 188 -8.39 -9.91 10.54
CA ALA A 188 -8.20 -8.66 11.28
C ALA A 188 -6.83 -8.02 11.00
N ASP A 189 -5.79 -8.85 10.83
CA ASP A 189 -4.43 -8.40 10.53
C ASP A 189 -4.29 -7.86 9.11
N SER A 190 -4.84 -8.57 8.11
CA SER A 190 -4.79 -8.10 6.71
C SER A 190 -5.61 -6.83 6.50
N ALA A 191 -6.77 -6.71 7.14
CA ALA A 191 -7.56 -5.48 7.13
C ALA A 191 -6.80 -4.31 7.78
N THR A 192 -6.09 -4.57 8.89
CA THR A 192 -5.26 -3.55 9.56
C THR A 192 -4.10 -3.10 8.68
N THR A 193 -3.42 -4.05 8.04
CA THR A 193 -2.32 -3.77 7.11
C THR A 193 -2.81 -2.95 5.92
N LEU A 194 -3.93 -3.36 5.31
CA LEU A 194 -4.54 -2.62 4.20
C LEU A 194 -4.94 -1.19 4.61
N ALA A 195 -5.61 -1.03 5.75
CA ALA A 195 -6.00 0.28 6.25
C ALA A 195 -4.79 1.19 6.52
N ALA A 196 -3.69 0.63 7.05
CA ALA A 196 -2.44 1.36 7.26
C ALA A 196 -1.80 1.80 5.93
N MET A 197 -1.75 0.91 4.93
CA MET A 197 -1.24 1.22 3.59
C MET A 197 -2.05 2.33 2.91
N LEU A 198 -3.38 2.25 2.99
CA LEU A 198 -4.28 3.24 2.36
C LEU A 198 -4.16 4.62 3.03
N ARG A 199 -4.01 4.69 4.36
CA ARG A 199 -3.79 5.97 5.08
C ARG A 199 -2.46 6.60 4.76
N ALA A 200 -1.40 5.79 4.68
CA ALA A 200 -0.06 6.27 4.35
C ALA A 200 0.09 6.66 2.88
N GLY A 201 -0.83 6.22 2.04
CA GLY A 201 -0.83 6.49 0.61
C GLY A 201 0.10 5.59 -0.20
N ALA A 202 0.11 5.83 -1.51
CA ALA A 202 0.86 5.03 -2.47
C ALA A 202 2.34 5.37 -2.46
N LEU A 203 3.18 4.33 -2.59
CA LEU A 203 4.59 4.52 -2.90
C LEU A 203 4.75 4.96 -4.36
N PRO A 204 5.62 5.93 -4.65
CA PRO A 204 5.86 6.40 -6.01
C PRO A 204 6.54 5.36 -6.89
N ALA A 205 7.21 4.38 -6.28
CA ALA A 205 7.86 3.27 -6.96
C ALA A 205 7.78 2.00 -6.10
N LYS A 206 7.77 0.84 -6.77
CA LYS A 206 7.81 -0.45 -6.10
C LYS A 206 9.17 -0.64 -5.43
N LEU A 207 9.15 -1.01 -4.16
CA LEU A 207 10.34 -1.38 -3.41
C LEU A 207 10.62 -2.87 -3.56
N THR A 208 11.91 -3.20 -3.69
CA THR A 208 12.38 -4.60 -3.72
C THR A 208 13.30 -4.81 -2.54
N VAL A 209 13.04 -5.85 -1.74
CA VAL A 209 13.93 -6.25 -0.65
C VAL A 209 15.23 -6.80 -1.25
N ILE A 210 16.34 -6.14 -0.95
CA ILE A 210 17.67 -6.55 -1.41
C ILE A 210 18.34 -7.42 -0.34
N GLU A 211 18.15 -7.07 0.91
CA GLU A 211 18.73 -7.76 2.06
C GLU A 211 17.76 -7.69 3.24
N GLU A 212 17.60 -8.80 3.94
CA GLU A 212 16.81 -8.90 5.17
C GLU A 212 17.64 -9.61 6.23
N ARG A 213 17.73 -9.01 7.41
CA ARG A 213 18.42 -9.59 8.56
C ARG A 213 17.50 -9.51 9.76
N THR A 214 17.19 -10.64 10.33
CA THR A 214 16.47 -10.74 11.61
C THR A 214 17.45 -11.08 12.69
N VAL A 215 17.56 -10.22 13.71
CA VAL A 215 18.37 -10.47 14.91
C VAL A 215 17.44 -11.01 15.99
N GLY A 216 17.52 -12.30 16.24
CA GLY A 216 16.71 -12.96 17.29
C GLY A 216 17.11 -12.51 18.69
N ALA A 217 16.16 -12.62 19.62
CA ALA A 217 16.37 -12.34 21.06
C ALA A 217 17.43 -13.26 21.71
N ASP A 218 17.77 -14.38 21.06
CA ASP A 218 18.72 -15.37 21.58
C ASP A 218 20.14 -14.81 21.76
N LEU A 219 20.58 -13.88 20.88
CA LEU A 219 21.89 -13.23 21.04
C LEU A 219 21.97 -12.35 22.29
N GLY A 220 20.86 -11.76 22.72
CA GLY A 220 20.79 -11.03 23.98
C GLY A 220 20.80 -11.95 25.22
N ALA A 221 20.10 -13.09 25.13
CA ALA A 221 20.01 -14.06 26.24
C ALA A 221 21.35 -14.72 26.53
N ASP A 222 22.15 -15.05 25.51
CA ASP A 222 23.50 -15.62 25.71
C ASP A 222 24.48 -14.60 26.25
N ALA A 223 24.43 -13.34 25.83
CA ALA A 223 25.26 -12.26 26.38
C ALA A 223 24.92 -12.00 27.86
N ILE A 224 23.63 -12.02 28.21
CA ILE A 224 23.20 -11.88 29.63
C ILE A 224 23.66 -13.08 30.46
N LYS A 225 23.52 -14.31 29.99
CA LYS A 225 24.00 -15.50 30.69
C LYS A 225 25.50 -15.45 30.90
N MET A 226 26.28 -15.12 29.87
CA MET A 226 27.73 -14.97 29.99
C MET A 226 28.12 -13.85 30.96
N GLY A 227 27.40 -12.73 30.94
CA GLY A 227 27.60 -11.63 31.91
C GLY A 227 27.31 -12.03 33.34
N ILE A 228 26.26 -12.81 33.60
CA ILE A 228 25.94 -13.34 34.94
C ILE A 228 26.99 -14.34 35.39
N TYR A 229 27.42 -15.28 34.53
CA TYR A 229 28.46 -16.24 34.90
C TYR A 229 29.81 -15.57 35.23
N SER A 230 30.23 -14.61 34.41
CA SER A 230 31.48 -13.86 34.69
C SER A 230 31.37 -13.00 35.95
N GLY A 231 30.21 -12.44 36.26
CA GLY A 231 29.95 -11.70 37.50
C GLY A 231 30.02 -12.60 38.75
N ILE A 232 29.41 -13.80 38.68
CA ILE A 232 29.46 -14.79 39.80
C ILE A 232 30.89 -15.27 40.03
N VAL A 233 31.63 -15.59 38.95
CA VAL A 233 33.04 -16.03 39.08
C VAL A 233 33.92 -14.90 39.63
N GLY A 234 33.73 -13.66 39.16
CA GLY A 234 34.47 -12.51 39.71
C GLY A 234 34.19 -12.24 41.18
N PHE A 235 32.93 -12.40 41.62
CA PHE A 235 32.53 -12.25 43.01
C PHE A 235 33.08 -13.37 43.91
N ALA A 236 33.21 -14.59 43.38
CA ALA A 236 33.76 -15.73 44.13
C ALA A 236 35.30 -15.69 44.29
N LEU A 237 35.99 -14.89 43.49
CA LEU A 237 37.45 -14.71 43.50
C LEU A 237 37.93 -13.54 44.38
N VAL A 238 37.03 -12.70 44.86
CA VAL A 238 37.30 -11.61 45.81
C VAL A 238 36.89 -12.03 47.21
#